data_e1e92addba9e89fa723308c64f8f3038
#
_entry.id   e1e92addba9e89fa723308c64f8f3038
#
_cell.length_a   1.000
_cell.length_b   1.000
_cell.length_c   1.000
_cell.angle_alpha   90.00
_cell.angle_beta   90.00
_cell.angle_gamma   90.00
#
_symmetry.space_group_name_H-M   'P 1'
#
loop_
_entity.id
_entity.type
_entity.pdbx_description
1 polymer ?
#
loop_
_entity_poly.entity_id
_entity_poly.type
_entity_poly.pdbx_seq_one_letter_code
_entity_poly.pdbx_strand_id
1 'polypeptide(L)'
;MHPLKNTWWWFLVLVSMVAAAVVATGFRPPKTNEAEKLSLLQIQQTLATKRYVDLTHAFAPGIPHWPGFPDETTKTIYWYDKRPDIMGTGFFAQVFTHVGQWGTHVDPPAHFIKGGRTVDQIGLKEMILPLVVVDVHEEAAKNPDYTLSLDRLKKWESDHGRIPAGAFVAMRTDWSKRWPDAAKMANKDANGVAHYPGWSLPALKFLYEERKITASGHETTDTDPGIATSKDNYSLERYILSTNHYQIELLTNLDQVPESGAIVVVTFPKPKGGSGFPARVFAILP
;
A
#
# COMPACT_ATOMS: atom_id res chain seq x y z
N MET A 1 -101.70 27.11 0.94
CA MET A 1 -100.75 26.94 -0.16
C MET A 1 -99.57 27.89 0.10
N HIS A 2 -98.53 27.40 0.72
CA HIS A 2 -97.26 28.11 0.86
C HIS A 2 -96.10 27.14 0.64
N PRO A 3 -95.11 27.49 -0.16
CA PRO A 3 -93.97 26.58 -0.43
C PRO A 3 -92.94 26.65 0.66
N LEU A 4 -92.46 25.51 1.09
CA LEU A 4 -91.31 25.32 1.95
C LEU A 4 -90.04 25.68 1.25
N LYS A 5 -89.30 26.66 1.79
CA LYS A 5 -87.95 27.09 1.23
C LYS A 5 -86.86 26.13 1.68
N ASN A 6 -86.07 25.74 0.75
CA ASN A 6 -84.90 24.91 0.90
C ASN A 6 -83.80 25.54 1.81
N THR A 7 -83.50 24.92 2.94
CA THR A 7 -82.43 25.27 3.87
C THR A 7 -81.20 24.33 3.80
N TRP A 8 -80.97 23.67 2.68
CA TRP A 8 -79.92 22.64 2.57
C TRP A 8 -78.63 23.09 1.88
N TRP A 9 -78.50 24.35 1.48
CA TRP A 9 -77.31 24.82 0.73
C TRP A 9 -76.17 25.35 1.60
N TRP A 10 -76.38 25.59 2.88
CA TRP A 10 -75.37 26.15 3.76
C TRP A 10 -74.52 25.09 4.47
N PHE A 11 -74.92 23.84 4.52
CA PHE A 11 -74.12 22.75 5.12
C PHE A 11 -73.06 22.17 4.21
N LEU A 12 -73.19 22.28 2.90
CA LEU A 12 -72.20 21.75 1.95
C LEU A 12 -71.02 22.69 1.72
N VAL A 13 -71.14 23.97 2.03
CA VAL A 13 -70.01 24.95 1.83
C VAL A 13 -69.06 24.96 3.03
N LEU A 14 -69.55 24.63 4.23
CA LEU A 14 -68.74 24.57 5.47
C LEU A 14 -67.89 23.30 5.57
N VAL A 15 -68.33 22.18 4.98
CA VAL A 15 -67.54 20.93 4.95
C VAL A 15 -66.43 20.98 3.93
N SER A 16 -66.58 21.72 2.83
CA SER A 16 -65.57 21.89 1.82
C SER A 16 -64.39 22.80 2.23
N MET A 17 -64.59 23.75 3.17
CA MET A 17 -63.48 24.61 3.63
C MET A 17 -62.65 24.01 4.76
N VAL A 18 -63.13 23.02 5.49
CA VAL A 18 -62.33 22.33 6.51
C VAL A 18 -61.45 21.22 5.89
N ALA A 19 -61.87 20.66 4.76
CA ALA A 19 -61.03 19.66 4.03
C ALA A 19 -59.87 20.28 3.26
N ALA A 20 -59.92 21.58 2.91
CA ALA A 20 -58.83 22.25 2.20
C ALA A 20 -57.71 22.78 3.11
N ALA A 21 -57.94 22.91 4.42
CA ALA A 21 -56.95 23.40 5.37
C ALA A 21 -56.03 22.30 5.95
N VAL A 22 -56.34 21.01 5.78
CA VAL A 22 -55.54 19.88 6.31
C VAL A 22 -54.54 19.31 5.30
N VAL A 23 -54.63 19.71 4.03
CA VAL A 23 -53.70 19.20 2.97
C VAL A 23 -52.48 20.11 2.76
N ALA A 24 -52.36 21.24 3.44
CA ALA A 24 -51.25 22.19 3.26
C ALA A 24 -50.13 22.07 4.30
N THR A 25 -50.14 21.11 5.23
CA THR A 25 -48.97 20.74 5.99
C THR A 25 -48.18 19.75 5.18
N GLY A 26 -47.36 20.28 4.26
CA GLY A 26 -46.50 19.48 3.37
C GLY A 26 -45.67 18.52 4.20
N PHE A 27 -45.94 17.24 4.04
CA PHE A 27 -45.00 16.17 4.37
C PHE A 27 -43.77 16.41 3.52
N ARG A 28 -42.80 17.19 4.07
CA ARG A 28 -41.45 17.19 3.52
C ARG A 28 -40.88 15.79 3.80
N PRO A 29 -40.58 14.98 2.76
CA PRO A 29 -39.82 13.78 3.00
C PRO A 29 -38.55 14.16 3.77
N PRO A 30 -38.11 13.35 4.75
CA PRO A 30 -36.84 13.61 5.42
C PRO A 30 -35.82 13.81 4.34
N LYS A 31 -35.06 14.93 4.40
CA LYS A 31 -33.86 15.12 3.55
C LYS A 31 -33.05 13.85 3.73
N THR A 32 -32.93 13.06 2.67
CA THR A 32 -31.91 12.03 2.62
C THR A 32 -30.61 12.73 3.01
N ASN A 33 -29.99 12.32 4.11
CA ASN A 33 -28.65 12.75 4.46
C ASN A 33 -27.76 12.36 3.27
N GLU A 34 -27.57 13.28 2.31
CA GLU A 34 -26.36 13.23 1.51
C GLU A 34 -25.24 13.34 2.54
N ALA A 35 -24.49 12.24 2.71
CA ALA A 35 -23.31 12.24 3.57
C ALA A 35 -22.49 13.48 3.18
N GLU A 36 -22.37 14.42 4.11
CA GLU A 36 -21.73 15.70 3.87
C GLU A 36 -20.33 15.39 3.33
N LYS A 37 -20.07 15.73 2.07
CA LYS A 37 -18.79 15.45 1.43
C LYS A 37 -17.72 16.24 2.16
N LEU A 38 -16.84 15.55 2.89
CA LEU A 38 -15.72 16.17 3.57
C LEU A 38 -14.86 16.95 2.56
N SER A 39 -14.53 18.19 2.90
CA SER A 39 -13.57 18.98 2.13
C SER A 39 -12.16 18.35 2.25
N LEU A 40 -11.28 18.63 1.30
CA LEU A 40 -9.88 18.16 1.38
C LEU A 40 -9.18 18.65 2.64
N LEU A 41 -9.51 19.84 3.14
CA LEU A 41 -8.97 20.36 4.40
C LEU A 41 -9.44 19.54 5.61
N GLN A 42 -10.71 19.18 5.68
CA GLN A 42 -11.23 18.31 6.75
C GLN A 42 -10.60 16.93 6.70
N ILE A 43 -10.42 16.36 5.50
CA ILE A 43 -9.70 15.09 5.33
C ILE A 43 -8.27 15.22 5.86
N GLN A 44 -7.53 16.27 5.47
CA GLN A 44 -6.17 16.52 5.91
C GLN A 44 -6.09 16.69 7.43
N GLN A 45 -7.00 17.46 8.04
CA GLN A 45 -7.10 17.64 9.48
C GLN A 45 -7.35 16.30 10.20
N THR A 46 -8.20 15.44 9.65
CA THR A 46 -8.44 14.09 10.16
C THR A 46 -7.17 13.26 10.09
N LEU A 47 -6.50 13.24 8.94
CA LEU A 47 -5.24 12.50 8.77
C LEU A 47 -4.14 13.00 9.74
N ALA A 48 -4.06 14.30 10.00
CA ALA A 48 -3.07 14.88 10.90
C ALA A 48 -3.21 14.41 12.38
N THR A 49 -4.39 13.91 12.78
CA THR A 49 -4.61 13.33 14.11
C THR A 49 -4.25 11.85 14.19
N LYS A 50 -3.99 11.20 13.06
CA LYS A 50 -3.73 9.76 12.99
C LYS A 50 -2.28 9.41 13.34
N ARG A 51 -2.06 8.17 13.75
CA ARG A 51 -0.71 7.63 13.93
C ARG A 51 -0.12 7.25 12.58
N TYR A 52 1.13 7.60 12.37
CA TYR A 52 1.91 7.23 11.21
C TYR A 52 2.95 6.18 11.59
N VAL A 53 3.14 5.18 10.75
CA VAL A 53 4.17 4.14 10.92
C VAL A 53 5.06 4.17 9.68
N ASP A 54 6.36 4.37 9.90
CA ASP A 54 7.36 4.31 8.83
C ASP A 54 7.64 2.85 8.46
N LEU A 55 7.39 2.50 7.21
CA LEU A 55 7.58 1.15 6.68
C LEU A 55 8.89 1.02 5.86
N THR A 56 9.82 1.96 6.05
CA THR A 56 11.04 2.08 5.25
C THR A 56 12.28 1.87 6.12
N HIS A 57 13.18 1.01 5.69
CA HIS A 57 14.52 0.95 6.26
C HIS A 57 15.36 2.16 5.83
N ALA A 58 16.12 2.74 6.75
CA ALA A 58 17.20 3.64 6.36
C ALA A 58 18.25 2.84 5.60
N PHE A 59 18.71 3.36 4.46
CA PHE A 59 19.73 2.71 3.67
C PHE A 59 21.11 3.34 3.89
N ALA A 60 22.14 2.53 3.70
CA ALA A 60 23.55 2.90 3.81
C ALA A 60 24.39 1.86 3.05
N PRO A 61 25.68 2.09 2.83
CA PRO A 61 26.59 1.03 2.36
C PRO A 61 26.54 -0.22 3.24
N GLY A 62 26.65 -1.41 2.64
CA GLY A 62 26.71 -2.70 3.35
C GLY A 62 25.38 -3.29 3.79
N ILE A 63 24.24 -2.71 3.43
CA ILE A 63 22.92 -3.27 3.73
C ILE A 63 22.60 -4.52 2.89
N PRO A 64 21.64 -5.36 3.30
CA PRO A 64 21.15 -6.47 2.48
C PRO A 64 20.68 -6.00 1.10
N HIS A 65 21.18 -6.64 0.06
CA HIS A 65 20.80 -6.41 -1.33
C HIS A 65 21.09 -7.68 -2.16
N TRP A 66 20.57 -7.72 -3.39
CA TRP A 66 20.89 -8.81 -4.30
C TRP A 66 22.40 -8.89 -4.57
N PRO A 67 23.04 -10.08 -4.40
CA PRO A 67 24.51 -10.19 -4.43
C PRO A 67 25.18 -9.79 -5.75
N GLY A 68 24.42 -9.72 -6.84
CA GLY A 68 24.94 -9.28 -8.15
C GLY A 68 25.02 -7.76 -8.32
N PHE A 69 24.48 -6.97 -7.37
CA PHE A 69 24.57 -5.52 -7.42
C PHE A 69 25.83 -5.00 -6.71
N PRO A 70 26.44 -3.90 -7.19
CA PRO A 70 27.49 -3.22 -6.44
C PRO A 70 26.91 -2.57 -5.19
N ASP A 71 27.71 -2.50 -4.14
CA ASP A 71 27.36 -1.79 -2.91
C ASP A 71 27.22 -0.28 -3.15
N GLU A 72 26.44 0.38 -2.30
CA GLU A 72 26.30 1.84 -2.31
C GLU A 72 27.62 2.51 -1.94
N THR A 73 27.86 3.66 -2.52
CA THR A 73 28.89 4.59 -2.06
C THR A 73 28.31 5.95 -1.77
N THR A 74 28.64 6.49 -0.59
CA THR A 74 28.30 7.85 -0.18
C THR A 74 29.55 8.69 -0.08
N LYS A 75 29.59 9.84 -0.79
CA LYS A 75 30.71 10.78 -0.76
C LYS A 75 30.23 12.17 -0.37
N THR A 76 30.76 12.73 0.71
CA THR A 76 30.60 14.15 1.02
C THR A 76 31.45 14.98 0.07
N ILE A 77 30.81 15.91 -0.64
CA ILE A 77 31.49 16.80 -1.62
C ILE A 77 31.60 18.23 -1.14
N TYR A 78 30.68 18.68 -0.26
CA TYR A 78 30.72 19.97 0.41
C TYR A 78 30.45 19.84 1.91
N TRP A 79 31.08 20.69 2.70
CA TRP A 79 30.90 20.74 4.15
C TRP A 79 30.82 22.17 4.64
N TYR A 80 30.26 22.38 5.81
CA TYR A 80 30.11 23.70 6.42
C TYR A 80 31.45 24.41 6.54
N ASP A 81 32.43 23.77 7.16
CA ASP A 81 33.77 24.29 7.36
C ASP A 81 34.79 23.65 6.43
N LYS A 82 35.90 24.35 6.19
CA LYS A 82 37.01 23.83 5.40
C LYS A 82 37.63 22.60 6.09
N ARG A 83 37.82 21.51 5.32
CA ARG A 83 38.54 20.31 5.72
C ARG A 83 39.65 20.02 4.73
N PRO A 84 40.68 19.19 5.09
CA PRO A 84 41.78 18.88 4.20
C PRO A 84 41.37 18.33 2.82
N ASP A 85 40.28 17.53 2.81
CA ASP A 85 39.77 16.77 1.66
C ASP A 85 38.43 17.30 1.10
N ILE A 86 37.81 18.29 1.75
CA ILE A 86 36.50 18.81 1.38
C ILE A 86 36.50 20.33 1.38
N MET A 87 35.95 20.94 0.34
CA MET A 87 35.76 22.38 0.25
C MET A 87 34.77 22.86 1.32
N GLY A 88 35.19 23.83 2.16
CA GLY A 88 34.30 24.53 3.08
C GLY A 88 33.48 25.58 2.34
N THR A 89 32.15 25.44 2.35
CA THR A 89 31.23 26.28 1.57
C THR A 89 30.05 26.79 2.37
N GLY A 90 29.97 26.49 3.68
CA GLY A 90 28.86 26.86 4.53
C GLY A 90 27.61 25.97 4.39
N PHE A 91 27.66 24.91 3.58
CA PHE A 91 26.58 23.93 3.45
C PHE A 91 27.13 22.50 3.33
N PHE A 92 26.26 21.52 3.60
CA PHE A 92 26.57 20.11 3.51
C PHE A 92 25.88 19.48 2.28
N ALA A 93 26.66 18.77 1.44
CA ALA A 93 26.12 18.02 0.32
C ALA A 93 26.87 16.72 0.10
N GLN A 94 26.14 15.69 -0.30
CA GLN A 94 26.64 14.35 -0.58
C GLN A 94 26.21 13.88 -1.97
N VAL A 95 27.00 12.97 -2.51
CA VAL A 95 26.67 12.15 -3.69
C VAL A 95 26.42 10.73 -3.19
N PHE A 96 25.29 10.15 -3.56
CA PHE A 96 24.96 8.75 -3.37
C PHE A 96 25.04 8.03 -4.72
N THR A 97 25.67 6.88 -4.75
CA THR A 97 25.74 6.04 -5.95
C THR A 97 25.28 4.65 -5.58
N HIS A 98 24.13 4.26 -6.10
CA HIS A 98 23.49 2.96 -5.82
C HIS A 98 22.67 2.51 -7.04
N VAL A 99 22.33 1.23 -7.10
CA VAL A 99 21.35 0.70 -8.06
C VAL A 99 19.94 1.17 -7.69
N GLY A 100 18.98 1.05 -8.61
CA GLY A 100 17.59 1.39 -8.32
C GLY A 100 17.00 0.56 -7.17
N GLN A 101 17.33 -0.70 -7.11
CA GLN A 101 16.86 -1.69 -6.13
C GLN A 101 17.72 -1.66 -4.86
N TRP A 102 17.69 -0.54 -4.12
CA TRP A 102 18.51 -0.34 -2.94
C TRP A 102 17.70 0.00 -1.70
N GLY A 103 17.88 -0.78 -0.61
CA GLY A 103 17.08 -0.66 0.61
C GLY A 103 15.60 -0.96 0.34
N THR A 104 14.68 -0.34 1.08
CA THR A 104 13.26 -0.39 0.73
C THR A 104 13.05 0.32 -0.60
N HIS A 105 12.59 -0.40 -1.62
CA HIS A 105 12.56 0.11 -3.00
C HIS A 105 11.32 -0.33 -3.77
N VAL A 106 11.07 0.35 -4.88
CA VAL A 106 10.02 0.03 -5.85
C VAL A 106 10.59 -0.71 -7.04
N ASP A 107 9.93 -1.79 -7.46
CA ASP A 107 10.12 -2.47 -8.73
C ASP A 107 8.96 -2.19 -9.66
N PRO A 108 9.15 -1.38 -10.69
CA PRO A 108 8.18 -1.18 -11.75
C PRO A 108 8.22 -2.34 -12.76
N PRO A 109 7.20 -2.50 -13.62
CA PRO A 109 7.19 -3.51 -14.68
C PRO A 109 8.49 -3.60 -15.50
N ALA A 110 9.13 -2.45 -15.76
CA ALA A 110 10.38 -2.38 -16.54
C ALA A 110 11.55 -3.15 -15.91
N HIS A 111 11.51 -3.48 -14.60
CA HIS A 111 12.57 -4.23 -13.94
C HIS A 111 12.76 -5.60 -14.60
N PHE A 112 11.69 -6.35 -14.86
CA PHE A 112 11.76 -7.68 -15.49
C PHE A 112 11.18 -7.75 -16.90
N ILE A 113 10.38 -6.74 -17.31
CA ILE A 113 9.63 -6.79 -18.57
C ILE A 113 10.15 -5.73 -19.53
N LYS A 114 10.80 -6.18 -20.62
CA LYS A 114 11.28 -5.27 -21.67
C LYS A 114 10.12 -4.46 -22.26
N GLY A 115 10.23 -3.13 -22.17
CA GLY A 115 9.18 -2.22 -22.61
C GLY A 115 8.04 -2.02 -21.61
N GLY A 116 8.12 -2.62 -20.42
CA GLY A 116 7.22 -2.35 -19.30
C GLY A 116 7.30 -0.92 -18.79
N ARG A 117 6.31 -0.50 -17.99
CA ARG A 117 6.29 0.83 -17.37
C ARG A 117 7.52 1.03 -16.47
N THR A 118 8.14 2.19 -16.59
CA THR A 118 9.24 2.63 -15.73
C THR A 118 8.72 3.41 -14.51
N VAL A 119 9.59 3.67 -13.54
CA VAL A 119 9.23 4.40 -12.29
C VAL A 119 8.49 5.71 -12.56
N ASP A 120 8.95 6.48 -13.56
CA ASP A 120 8.36 7.78 -13.92
C ASP A 120 6.97 7.67 -14.59
N GLN A 121 6.54 6.47 -14.94
CA GLN A 121 5.25 6.18 -15.56
C GLN A 121 4.21 5.61 -14.58
N ILE A 122 4.59 5.34 -13.33
CA ILE A 122 3.62 4.95 -12.29
C ILE A 122 2.78 6.16 -11.91
N GLY A 123 1.45 6.00 -11.91
CA GLY A 123 0.49 7.08 -11.70
C GLY A 123 0.37 7.48 -10.23
N LEU A 124 0.14 8.76 -9.94
CA LEU A 124 -0.01 9.27 -8.57
C LEU A 124 -1.16 8.61 -7.80
N LYS A 125 -2.22 8.18 -8.47
CA LYS A 125 -3.33 7.44 -7.84
C LYS A 125 -2.95 6.03 -7.40
N GLU A 126 -1.83 5.51 -7.86
CA GLU A 126 -1.28 4.22 -7.45
C GLU A 126 -0.38 4.34 -6.19
N MET A 127 -0.22 5.54 -5.63
CA MET A 127 0.70 5.81 -4.51
C MET A 127 0.01 5.98 -3.15
N ILE A 128 -1.33 6.13 -3.11
CA ILE A 128 -2.11 6.24 -1.88
C ILE A 128 -3.23 5.20 -1.97
N LEU A 129 -3.10 4.12 -1.20
CA LEU A 129 -3.92 2.92 -1.37
C LEU A 129 -4.46 2.42 -0.04
N PRO A 130 -5.64 1.75 -0.02
CA PRO A 130 -6.02 0.94 1.13
C PRO A 130 -4.92 -0.09 1.42
N LEU A 131 -4.51 -0.21 2.68
CA LEU A 131 -3.50 -1.17 3.11
C LEU A 131 -4.16 -2.42 3.70
N VAL A 132 -3.74 -3.56 3.20
CA VAL A 132 -4.03 -4.89 3.74
C VAL A 132 -2.70 -5.50 4.18
N VAL A 133 -2.61 -5.96 5.42
CA VAL A 133 -1.46 -6.72 5.93
C VAL A 133 -1.89 -8.17 6.13
N VAL A 134 -1.21 -9.10 5.48
CA VAL A 134 -1.41 -10.54 5.72
C VAL A 134 -0.30 -11.00 6.63
N ASP A 135 -0.66 -11.25 7.88
CA ASP A 135 0.30 -11.63 8.92
C ASP A 135 0.55 -13.14 8.90
N VAL A 136 1.77 -13.52 8.57
CA VAL A 136 2.25 -14.92 8.52
C VAL A 136 3.57 -15.09 9.29
N HIS A 137 3.84 -14.18 10.25
CA HIS A 137 5.12 -14.19 10.97
C HIS A 137 5.34 -15.47 11.78
N GLU A 138 4.26 -16.08 12.33
CA GLU A 138 4.39 -17.33 13.07
C GLU A 138 4.71 -18.52 12.16
N GLU A 139 4.10 -18.58 10.96
CA GLU A 139 4.37 -19.59 9.96
C GLU A 139 5.80 -19.46 9.43
N ALA A 140 6.23 -18.23 9.13
CA ALA A 140 7.59 -17.93 8.68
C ALA A 140 8.66 -18.24 9.76
N ALA A 141 8.34 -18.02 11.03
CA ALA A 141 9.23 -18.37 12.14
C ALA A 141 9.41 -19.89 12.30
N LYS A 142 8.37 -20.67 12.03
CA LYS A 142 8.39 -22.15 12.09
C LYS A 142 9.04 -22.78 10.86
N ASN A 143 8.85 -22.14 9.71
CA ASN A 143 9.38 -22.60 8.42
C ASN A 143 9.91 -21.42 7.61
N PRO A 144 11.21 -21.19 7.54
CA PRO A 144 11.78 -20.07 6.77
C PRO A 144 11.48 -20.18 5.25
N ASP A 145 11.15 -21.37 4.73
CA ASP A 145 10.75 -21.57 3.33
C ASP A 145 9.22 -21.46 3.13
N TYR A 146 8.53 -20.84 4.08
CA TYR A 146 7.09 -20.65 3.99
C TYR A 146 6.72 -19.82 2.74
N THR A 147 5.66 -20.24 2.05
CA THR A 147 5.07 -19.49 0.95
C THR A 147 3.62 -19.15 1.26
N LEU A 148 3.25 -17.88 1.11
CA LEU A 148 1.88 -17.44 1.36
C LEU A 148 0.91 -18.15 0.44
N SER A 149 0.02 -18.97 1.04
CA SER A 149 -0.93 -19.80 0.30
C SER A 149 -2.24 -19.05 -0.02
N LEU A 150 -2.96 -19.53 -1.04
CA LEU A 150 -4.32 -19.04 -1.34
C LEU A 150 -5.29 -19.24 -0.16
N ASP A 151 -5.16 -20.37 0.56
CA ASP A 151 -6.04 -20.67 1.71
C ASP A 151 -5.81 -19.68 2.86
N ARG A 152 -4.57 -19.23 3.07
CA ARG A 152 -4.29 -18.18 4.06
C ARG A 152 -4.92 -16.85 3.69
N LEU A 153 -4.95 -16.48 2.40
CA LEU A 153 -5.66 -15.30 1.91
C LEU A 153 -7.18 -15.42 2.08
N LYS A 154 -7.75 -16.58 1.77
CA LYS A 154 -9.19 -16.83 2.00
C LYS A 154 -9.56 -16.79 3.48
N LYS A 155 -8.68 -17.31 4.35
CA LYS A 155 -8.86 -17.19 5.80
C LYS A 155 -8.81 -15.72 6.22
N TRP A 156 -7.85 -14.93 5.72
CA TRP A 156 -7.78 -13.50 5.98
C TRP A 156 -9.10 -12.79 5.59
N GLU A 157 -9.66 -13.09 4.42
CA GLU A 157 -10.96 -12.54 4.00
C GLU A 157 -12.13 -12.99 4.88
N SER A 158 -12.10 -14.19 5.41
CA SER A 158 -13.10 -14.66 6.37
C SER A 158 -13.08 -13.84 7.67
N ASP A 159 -11.90 -13.42 8.10
CA ASP A 159 -11.71 -12.73 9.37
C ASP A 159 -11.90 -11.21 9.24
N HIS A 160 -11.55 -10.61 8.09
CA HIS A 160 -11.49 -9.15 7.88
C HIS A 160 -12.41 -8.62 6.77
N GLY A 161 -13.08 -9.49 6.04
CA GLY A 161 -13.87 -9.14 4.86
C GLY A 161 -13.04 -9.15 3.58
N ARG A 162 -13.72 -8.92 2.45
CA ARG A 162 -13.10 -9.01 1.13
C ARG A 162 -11.97 -7.97 0.95
N ILE A 163 -10.83 -8.42 0.45
CA ILE A 163 -9.73 -7.52 0.05
C ILE A 163 -10.24 -6.51 -0.99
N PRO A 164 -10.15 -5.19 -0.70
CA PRO A 164 -10.68 -4.17 -1.60
C PRO A 164 -9.89 -4.09 -2.91
N ALA A 165 -10.59 -3.89 -4.01
CA ALA A 165 -9.92 -3.60 -5.29
C ALA A 165 -9.10 -2.32 -5.16
N GLY A 166 -7.94 -2.28 -5.82
CA GLY A 166 -7.03 -1.16 -5.73
C GLY A 166 -6.16 -1.12 -4.47
N ALA A 167 -6.23 -2.13 -3.59
CA ALA A 167 -5.41 -2.18 -2.39
C ALA A 167 -3.91 -2.37 -2.68
N PHE A 168 -3.10 -2.04 -1.68
CA PHE A 168 -1.74 -2.54 -1.49
C PHE A 168 -1.81 -3.70 -0.48
N VAL A 169 -1.27 -4.86 -0.84
CA VAL A 169 -1.24 -6.03 0.05
C VAL A 169 0.19 -6.30 0.49
N ALA A 170 0.46 -6.16 1.79
CA ALA A 170 1.75 -6.43 2.40
C ALA A 170 1.75 -7.81 3.09
N MET A 171 2.79 -8.60 2.88
CA MET A 171 3.05 -9.84 3.60
C MET A 171 3.98 -9.58 4.79
N ARG A 172 3.46 -9.70 6.01
CA ARG A 172 4.25 -9.60 7.24
C ARG A 172 4.82 -10.96 7.60
N THR A 173 6.13 -11.03 7.74
CA THR A 173 6.90 -12.24 8.09
C THR A 173 7.81 -12.04 9.29
N ASP A 174 7.92 -10.80 9.79
CA ASP A 174 8.93 -10.34 10.76
C ASP A 174 10.38 -10.55 10.26
N TRP A 175 10.56 -10.77 8.95
CA TRP A 175 11.88 -10.94 8.37
C TRP A 175 12.71 -9.65 8.46
N SER A 176 12.08 -8.51 8.40
CA SER A 176 12.67 -7.18 8.57
C SER A 176 13.41 -7.00 9.91
N LYS A 177 13.10 -7.78 10.94
CA LYS A 177 13.80 -7.75 12.24
C LYS A 177 15.24 -8.28 12.17
N ARG A 178 15.64 -8.85 11.04
CA ARG A 178 17.01 -9.30 10.76
C ARG A 178 17.89 -8.20 10.18
N TRP A 179 17.27 -7.09 9.75
CA TRP A 179 17.97 -5.94 9.19
C TRP A 179 18.91 -5.28 10.21
N PRO A 180 20.10 -4.75 9.85
CA PRO A 180 20.69 -4.72 8.51
C PRO A 180 21.67 -5.89 8.23
N ASP A 181 21.56 -7.00 8.91
CA ASP A 181 22.48 -8.15 8.82
C ASP A 181 22.19 -8.96 7.54
N ALA A 182 23.00 -8.76 6.50
CA ALA A 182 22.85 -9.43 5.20
C ALA A 182 22.91 -10.97 5.31
N ALA A 183 23.74 -11.51 6.21
CA ALA A 183 23.83 -12.97 6.40
C ALA A 183 22.55 -13.53 7.04
N LYS A 184 21.97 -12.82 8.03
CA LYS A 184 20.70 -13.21 8.64
C LYS A 184 19.52 -13.04 7.68
N MET A 185 19.53 -12.00 6.84
CA MET A 185 18.49 -11.79 5.83
C MET A 185 18.51 -12.91 4.79
N ALA A 186 19.67 -13.25 4.25
CA ALA A 186 19.83 -14.33 3.29
C ALA A 186 19.62 -15.72 3.92
N ASN A 187 19.94 -15.91 5.21
CA ASN A 187 19.74 -17.15 5.98
C ASN A 187 20.18 -18.40 5.23
N LYS A 188 21.42 -18.39 4.68
CA LYS A 188 21.94 -19.48 3.86
C LYS A 188 22.32 -20.71 4.70
N ASP A 189 22.03 -21.90 4.18
CA ASP A 189 22.51 -23.16 4.69
C ASP A 189 24.00 -23.41 4.34
N ALA A 190 24.53 -24.57 4.77
CA ALA A 190 25.92 -24.99 4.48
C ALA A 190 26.21 -25.19 2.99
N ASN A 191 25.18 -25.36 2.15
CA ASN A 191 25.31 -25.51 0.70
C ASN A 191 25.17 -24.16 -0.04
N GLY A 192 24.96 -23.06 0.70
CA GLY A 192 24.76 -21.73 0.15
C GLY A 192 23.33 -21.45 -0.33
N VAL A 193 22.38 -22.34 -0.07
CA VAL A 193 20.97 -22.15 -0.41
C VAL A 193 20.35 -21.18 0.59
N ALA A 194 19.72 -20.13 0.09
CA ALA A 194 19.00 -19.16 0.91
C ALA A 194 17.64 -19.70 1.36
N HIS A 195 17.25 -19.36 2.58
CA HIS A 195 16.00 -19.78 3.20
C HIS A 195 15.28 -18.57 3.78
N TYR A 196 14.37 -17.97 3.01
CA TYR A 196 13.48 -16.90 3.43
C TYR A 196 12.11 -17.07 2.78
N PRO A 197 11.03 -16.58 3.44
CA PRO A 197 9.67 -16.76 2.96
C PRO A 197 9.41 -15.95 1.68
N GLY A 198 8.42 -16.38 0.92
CA GLY A 198 7.99 -15.72 -0.30
C GLY A 198 6.51 -15.89 -0.58
N TRP A 199 6.10 -15.41 -1.73
CA TRP A 199 4.73 -15.58 -2.22
C TRP A 199 4.55 -16.94 -2.90
N SER A 200 3.28 -17.28 -3.22
CA SER A 200 2.95 -18.38 -4.12
C SER A 200 2.19 -17.86 -5.34
N LEU A 201 2.33 -18.54 -6.48
CA LEU A 201 1.63 -18.14 -7.71
C LEU A 201 0.09 -18.15 -7.55
N PRO A 202 -0.54 -19.14 -6.90
CA PRO A 202 -1.99 -19.10 -6.66
C PRO A 202 -2.42 -17.91 -5.82
N ALA A 203 -1.64 -17.51 -4.80
CA ALA A 203 -1.92 -16.33 -3.99
C ALA A 203 -1.82 -15.04 -4.81
N LEU A 204 -0.76 -14.89 -5.60
CA LEU A 204 -0.56 -13.72 -6.46
C LEU A 204 -1.66 -13.62 -7.52
N LYS A 205 -2.03 -14.71 -8.18
CA LYS A 205 -3.15 -14.72 -9.13
C LYS A 205 -4.46 -14.28 -8.49
N PHE A 206 -4.78 -14.81 -7.33
CA PHE A 206 -5.96 -14.41 -6.58
C PHE A 206 -5.97 -12.90 -6.29
N LEU A 207 -4.85 -12.35 -5.84
CA LEU A 207 -4.73 -10.92 -5.53
C LEU A 207 -4.85 -10.05 -6.78
N TYR A 208 -4.08 -10.32 -7.81
CA TYR A 208 -4.03 -9.47 -8.99
C TYR A 208 -5.18 -9.72 -9.98
N GLU A 209 -5.55 -11.00 -10.21
CA GLU A 209 -6.56 -11.34 -11.22
C GLU A 209 -7.99 -11.29 -10.65
N GLU A 210 -8.22 -11.70 -9.38
CA GLU A 210 -9.57 -11.77 -8.81
C GLU A 210 -9.89 -10.59 -7.88
N ARG A 211 -8.93 -10.11 -7.10
CA ARG A 211 -9.11 -8.98 -6.16
C ARG A 211 -8.75 -7.64 -6.78
N LYS A 212 -8.00 -7.64 -7.90
CA LYS A 212 -7.62 -6.44 -8.64
C LYS A 212 -6.88 -5.45 -7.75
N ILE A 213 -5.91 -5.93 -6.99
CA ILE A 213 -5.05 -5.07 -6.18
C ILE A 213 -4.15 -4.21 -7.08
N THR A 214 -3.66 -3.09 -6.55
CA THR A 214 -2.75 -2.20 -7.30
C THR A 214 -1.30 -2.63 -7.15
N ALA A 215 -0.89 -3.06 -5.96
CA ALA A 215 0.48 -3.43 -5.69
C ALA A 215 0.58 -4.40 -4.51
N SER A 216 1.72 -5.05 -4.38
CA SER A 216 2.09 -5.86 -3.21
C SER A 216 3.42 -5.43 -2.64
N GLY A 217 3.72 -5.89 -1.42
CA GLY A 217 5.02 -5.70 -0.80
C GLY A 217 5.32 -6.73 0.28
N HIS A 218 6.57 -6.81 0.67
CA HIS A 218 7.07 -7.79 1.65
C HIS A 218 8.35 -7.33 2.34
N GLU A 219 8.79 -8.07 3.34
CA GLU A 219 9.96 -7.74 4.18
C GLU A 219 11.24 -8.44 3.73
N THR A 220 11.17 -9.35 2.76
CA THR A 220 12.30 -10.08 2.19
C THR A 220 12.93 -9.33 1.02
N THR A 221 14.10 -9.79 0.56
CA THR A 221 14.85 -9.22 -0.57
C THR A 221 14.26 -9.56 -1.93
N ASP A 222 13.33 -10.52 -1.98
CA ASP A 222 12.74 -11.01 -3.23
C ASP A 222 11.29 -11.46 -3.00
N THR A 223 10.49 -11.41 -4.04
CA THR A 223 9.12 -11.96 -4.09
C THR A 223 9.11 -13.48 -3.98
N ASP A 224 10.03 -14.12 -4.69
CA ASP A 224 10.21 -15.56 -4.71
C ASP A 224 10.89 -16.03 -3.42
N PRO A 225 10.56 -17.22 -2.87
CA PRO A 225 11.20 -17.73 -1.66
C PRO A 225 12.68 -18.03 -1.90
N GLY A 226 13.51 -17.97 -0.84
CA GLY A 226 14.96 -18.13 -0.92
C GLY A 226 15.43 -19.38 -1.62
N ILE A 227 14.71 -20.51 -1.48
CA ILE A 227 15.00 -21.76 -2.19
C ILE A 227 14.81 -21.67 -3.72
N ALA A 228 13.97 -20.75 -4.18
CA ALA A 228 13.78 -20.51 -5.61
C ALA A 228 14.85 -19.55 -6.16
N THR A 229 15.11 -18.44 -5.49
CA THR A 229 16.11 -17.44 -5.90
C THR A 229 17.52 -18.02 -5.90
N SER A 230 17.82 -18.96 -4.99
CA SER A 230 19.09 -19.72 -5.01
C SER A 230 19.28 -20.58 -6.28
N LYS A 231 18.25 -20.73 -7.11
CA LYS A 231 18.25 -21.42 -8.40
C LYS A 231 18.00 -20.45 -9.57
N ASP A 232 18.24 -19.15 -9.36
CA ASP A 232 17.96 -18.10 -10.34
C ASP A 232 16.49 -18.09 -10.83
N ASN A 233 15.55 -18.52 -9.97
CA ASN A 233 14.13 -18.54 -10.30
C ASN A 233 13.41 -17.36 -9.64
N TYR A 234 13.07 -16.35 -10.43
CA TYR A 234 12.35 -15.13 -10.09
C TYR A 234 10.99 -15.08 -10.82
N SER A 235 10.34 -16.23 -10.94
CA SER A 235 9.11 -16.36 -11.75
C SER A 235 7.92 -15.63 -11.14
N LEU A 236 7.86 -15.48 -9.81
CA LEU A 236 6.76 -14.81 -9.12
C LEU A 236 6.86 -13.30 -9.24
N GLU A 237 8.05 -12.75 -9.08
CA GLU A 237 8.30 -11.33 -9.34
C GLU A 237 8.04 -11.00 -10.82
N ARG A 238 8.57 -11.78 -11.75
CA ARG A 238 8.27 -11.65 -13.17
C ARG A 238 6.77 -11.69 -13.46
N TYR A 239 6.01 -12.57 -12.76
CA TYR A 239 4.57 -12.64 -12.92
C TYR A 239 3.91 -11.30 -12.52
N ILE A 240 4.19 -10.76 -11.34
CA ILE A 240 3.63 -9.48 -10.87
C ILE A 240 3.91 -8.38 -11.90
N LEU A 241 5.17 -8.20 -12.27
CA LEU A 241 5.61 -7.13 -13.15
C LEU A 241 5.05 -7.28 -14.57
N SER A 242 4.81 -8.54 -15.03
CA SER A 242 4.18 -8.82 -16.32
C SER A 242 2.70 -8.45 -16.36
N THR A 243 2.02 -8.36 -15.22
CA THR A 243 0.63 -7.90 -15.12
C THR A 243 0.49 -6.38 -15.09
N ASN A 244 1.61 -5.67 -15.34
CA ASN A 244 1.70 -4.20 -15.35
C ASN A 244 1.45 -3.54 -13.97
N HIS A 245 1.77 -4.24 -12.89
CA HIS A 245 1.73 -3.75 -11.52
C HIS A 245 3.16 -3.55 -11.00
N TYR A 246 3.30 -2.78 -9.93
CA TYR A 246 4.57 -2.60 -9.22
C TYR A 246 4.54 -3.33 -7.88
N GLN A 247 5.70 -3.54 -7.29
CA GLN A 247 5.85 -4.07 -5.94
C GLN A 247 6.84 -3.24 -5.12
N ILE A 248 6.83 -3.46 -3.79
CA ILE A 248 7.79 -2.89 -2.84
C ILE A 248 8.46 -4.01 -2.09
N GLU A 249 9.78 -4.02 -2.09
CA GLU A 249 10.61 -4.95 -1.34
C GLU A 249 11.23 -4.31 -0.10
N LEU A 250 11.64 -5.15 0.85
CA LEU A 250 12.30 -4.73 2.09
C LEU A 250 11.50 -3.72 2.89
N LEU A 251 10.19 -3.98 3.07
CA LEU A 251 9.35 -3.25 4.04
C LEU A 251 9.79 -3.57 5.47
N THR A 252 9.44 -2.69 6.42
CA THR A 252 9.68 -2.88 7.86
C THR A 252 8.47 -2.46 8.69
N ASN A 253 8.50 -2.75 9.99
CA ASN A 253 7.48 -2.32 10.97
C ASN A 253 6.03 -2.75 10.63
N LEU A 254 5.83 -3.78 9.84
CA LEU A 254 4.49 -4.30 9.56
C LEU A 254 3.80 -4.86 10.81
N ASP A 255 4.56 -5.22 11.86
CA ASP A 255 4.06 -5.62 13.17
C ASP A 255 3.38 -4.49 13.95
N GLN A 256 3.54 -3.23 13.53
CA GLN A 256 2.91 -2.05 14.13
C GLN A 256 1.64 -1.61 13.40
N VAL A 257 1.25 -2.31 12.34
CA VAL A 257 0.13 -1.98 11.47
C VAL A 257 -0.98 -3.01 11.62
N PRO A 258 -2.25 -2.61 11.79
CA PRO A 258 -3.35 -3.56 11.82
C PRO A 258 -3.52 -4.25 10.46
N GLU A 259 -4.06 -5.45 10.45
CA GLU A 259 -4.25 -6.22 9.22
C GLU A 259 -5.21 -5.55 8.22
N SER A 260 -6.08 -4.66 8.69
CA SER A 260 -7.02 -3.91 7.85
C SER A 260 -7.31 -2.51 8.37
N GLY A 261 -7.87 -1.64 7.53
CA GLY A 261 -8.35 -0.31 7.90
C GLY A 261 -7.32 0.83 7.76
N ALA A 262 -6.05 0.52 7.53
CA ALA A 262 -5.01 1.52 7.30
C ALA A 262 -4.95 1.97 5.83
N ILE A 263 -4.28 3.10 5.60
CA ILE A 263 -3.88 3.58 4.28
C ILE A 263 -2.36 3.48 4.19
N VAL A 264 -1.83 3.03 3.05
CA VAL A 264 -0.41 3.14 2.74
C VAL A 264 -0.16 4.30 1.78
N VAL A 265 0.93 5.00 2.02
CA VAL A 265 1.50 5.99 1.09
C VAL A 265 2.85 5.47 0.63
N VAL A 266 2.98 5.28 -0.68
CA VAL A 266 4.20 4.82 -1.34
C VAL A 266 4.76 5.97 -2.15
N THR A 267 5.97 6.43 -1.83
CA THR A 267 6.60 7.54 -2.55
C THR A 267 8.01 7.16 -3.00
N PHE A 268 8.39 7.61 -4.16
CA PHE A 268 9.73 7.42 -4.71
C PHE A 268 10.07 8.56 -5.69
N PRO A 269 11.35 8.87 -5.90
CA PRO A 269 11.77 9.80 -6.95
C PRO A 269 11.31 9.37 -8.34
N LYS A 270 11.35 10.30 -9.28
CA LYS A 270 10.87 10.11 -10.66
C LYS A 270 12.01 10.15 -11.69
N PRO A 271 13.01 9.25 -11.64
CA PRO A 271 14.04 9.18 -12.67
C PRO A 271 13.41 8.75 -13.98
N LYS A 272 13.63 9.48 -15.06
CA LYS A 272 13.13 9.15 -16.39
C LYS A 272 13.70 7.81 -16.86
N GLY A 273 12.81 6.87 -17.17
CA GLY A 273 13.20 5.53 -17.62
C GLY A 273 13.81 4.65 -16.53
N GLY A 274 13.60 4.96 -15.24
CA GLY A 274 14.14 4.19 -14.12
C GLY A 274 13.50 2.80 -14.00
N SER A 275 14.35 1.78 -13.80
CA SER A 275 13.95 0.38 -13.59
C SER A 275 13.64 0.03 -12.14
N GLY A 276 13.78 0.97 -11.22
CA GLY A 276 13.56 0.89 -9.78
C GLY A 276 14.13 2.13 -9.10
N PHE A 277 13.74 2.38 -7.85
CA PHE A 277 14.37 3.42 -7.01
C PHE A 277 14.04 3.19 -5.53
N PRO A 278 14.94 3.59 -4.59
CA PRO A 278 14.61 3.62 -3.17
C PRO A 278 13.30 4.36 -2.91
N ALA A 279 12.46 3.78 -2.09
CA ALA A 279 11.13 4.29 -1.79
C ALA A 279 11.03 4.77 -0.34
N ARG A 280 10.16 5.75 -0.08
CA ARG A 280 9.67 6.05 1.26
C ARG A 280 8.23 5.58 1.36
N VAL A 281 8.00 4.57 2.17
CA VAL A 281 6.70 3.95 2.40
C VAL A 281 6.29 4.16 3.84
N PHE A 282 5.04 4.55 4.08
CA PHE A 282 4.51 4.66 5.44
C PHE A 282 3.01 4.33 5.47
N ALA A 283 2.55 3.87 6.62
CA ALA A 283 1.14 3.63 6.88
C ALA A 283 0.53 4.76 7.71
N ILE A 284 -0.74 5.08 7.43
CA ILE A 284 -1.61 5.93 8.24
C ILE A 284 -2.66 5.02 8.88
N LEU A 285 -2.65 4.93 10.20
CA LEU A 285 -3.50 4.00 10.94
C LEU A 285 -4.91 4.55 11.16
N PRO A 286 -5.94 3.69 11.32
CA PRO A 286 -7.31 4.10 11.56
C PRO A 286 -7.55 4.89 12.85
#